data_fe9d567a6156729c6ca84c7e26cdc093
#
_entry.id   fe9d567a6156729c6ca84c7e26cdc093
#
_cell.length_a   1.000
_cell.length_b   1.000
_cell.length_c   1.000
_cell.angle_alpha   90.00
_cell.angle_beta   90.00
_cell.angle_gamma   90.00
#
_symmetry.space_group_name_H-M   'P 1'
#
loop_
_entity.id
_entity.type
_entity.pdbx_description
1 polymer ?
#
loop_
_entity_poly.entity_id
_entity_poly.type
_entity_poly.pdbx_seq_one_letter_code
_entity_poly.pdbx_strand_id
1 'polypeptide(L)'
;MLELLHIENIAIIERADILFGRGFNALTGETGAGKSIVIDALGAVLGQRTSRELIRTGAEKAFVSATFSAVPADLPGLAENGFTPEEDGTLLLQRELYGDGKNVCRVGGRPVTVAQLKRIGASLLNIHGQHDGQQLLDEEQHLVYLDRFGRVENELAAYCTRYDVMKETRRAIDALKMDEAEKARRVDMLHHQIGELERADLQEGEEETLLARRNILRNGEKFISAISEADACLNGGDEGLGAVSAIKEAEDALRSLRSLGDEFITLSERLEALRCEAYDLAETIRDKKGEYDFSPQELDAVESRCDQLYRLKKKYGSSVEEMLAYLEKSREELDRIEYADDRAQQLEQTLKKQEKAAREAAQALSDRRHAAAKELEERISRELRELDMPKLRFAIDFQEKDMGEDGVDAVAFLMSANVGEALRPIQKIASGGELSRIMLALKNVLAEQDSVMTMVFDEVDTGVSGRAAQRVAEKLAKLSRTRQVLCVTHLPQLAAMADTHFGVEKGEENGRTLTKVVALDRAARRGEIARLSGGDHPSETMLLGAEELLCAAENFKNQLL
;
A
#
# COMPACT_ATOMS: atom_id res chain seq x y z
N MET A 1 17.84 16.29 -24.26
CA MET A 1 16.99 17.14 -25.13
C MET A 1 16.33 16.29 -26.19
N LEU A 2 15.11 16.62 -26.62
CA LEU A 2 14.41 15.89 -27.70
C LEU A 2 15.10 16.20 -29.05
N GLU A 3 15.56 15.19 -29.74
CA GLU A 3 16.25 15.33 -31.01
C GLU A 3 15.37 14.95 -32.21
N LEU A 4 14.70 13.78 -32.13
CA LEU A 4 13.85 13.29 -33.19
C LEU A 4 12.51 12.79 -32.61
N LEU A 5 11.42 13.21 -33.22
CA LEU A 5 10.10 12.62 -33.03
C LEU A 5 9.65 11.96 -34.32
N HIS A 6 9.44 10.65 -34.28
CA HIS A 6 8.89 9.89 -35.38
C HIS A 6 7.44 9.50 -35.06
N ILE A 7 6.53 9.76 -35.99
CA ILE A 7 5.10 9.51 -35.86
C ILE A 7 4.64 8.70 -37.04
N GLU A 8 3.89 7.61 -36.80
CA GLU A 8 3.20 6.83 -37.83
C GLU A 8 1.75 6.54 -37.44
N ASN A 9 0.83 6.80 -38.36
CA ASN A 9 -0.60 6.53 -38.25
C ASN A 9 -1.28 7.15 -37.02
N ILE A 10 -0.98 8.39 -36.72
CA ILE A 10 -1.65 9.15 -35.66
C ILE A 10 -2.58 10.19 -36.28
N ALA A 11 -3.88 10.05 -35.98
CA ALA A 11 -4.95 10.92 -36.48
C ALA A 11 -4.83 11.16 -38.01
N ILE A 12 -4.53 12.40 -38.42
CA ILE A 12 -4.35 12.75 -39.83
C ILE A 12 -2.89 12.71 -40.29
N ILE A 13 -1.94 12.39 -39.41
CA ILE A 13 -0.52 12.18 -39.75
C ILE A 13 -0.31 10.70 -40.12
N GLU A 14 0.05 10.45 -41.37
CA GLU A 14 0.42 9.12 -41.82
C GLU A 14 1.85 8.78 -41.40
N ARG A 15 2.77 9.69 -41.71
CA ARG A 15 4.18 9.61 -41.30
C ARG A 15 4.79 10.99 -41.19
N ALA A 16 5.52 11.23 -40.10
CA ALA A 16 6.31 12.44 -39.92
C ALA A 16 7.60 12.13 -39.14
N ASP A 17 8.70 12.72 -39.60
CA ASP A 17 10.00 12.72 -38.93
C ASP A 17 10.35 14.17 -38.62
N ILE A 18 10.34 14.56 -37.35
CA ILE A 18 10.58 15.94 -36.90
C ILE A 18 11.90 16.02 -36.16
N LEU A 19 12.89 16.67 -36.75
CA LEU A 19 14.21 16.91 -36.15
C LEU A 19 14.20 18.25 -35.43
N PHE A 20 14.16 18.24 -34.10
CA PHE A 20 14.15 19.44 -33.28
C PHE A 20 15.58 19.99 -33.08
N GLY A 21 15.69 21.32 -33.19
CA GLY A 21 16.94 22.04 -32.87
C GLY A 21 17.08 22.29 -31.36
N ARG A 22 18.29 22.65 -30.97
CA ARG A 22 18.53 23.25 -29.65
C ARG A 22 17.88 24.64 -29.61
N GLY A 23 17.55 25.11 -28.40
CA GLY A 23 16.94 26.43 -28.23
C GLY A 23 15.42 26.41 -28.45
N PHE A 24 14.92 27.46 -29.12
CA PHE A 24 13.50 27.69 -29.31
C PHE A 24 12.99 27.13 -30.65
N ASN A 25 12.08 26.13 -30.57
CA ASN A 25 11.40 25.54 -31.72
C ASN A 25 9.94 25.99 -31.76
N ALA A 26 9.48 26.58 -32.85
CA ALA A 26 8.08 26.96 -33.05
C ALA A 26 7.42 26.04 -34.09
N LEU A 27 6.18 25.65 -33.83
CA LEU A 27 5.30 24.97 -34.79
C LEU A 27 4.14 25.89 -35.12
N THR A 28 4.00 26.27 -36.39
CA THR A 28 2.87 27.05 -36.89
C THR A 28 2.09 26.28 -37.94
N GLY A 29 0.96 26.79 -38.37
CA GLY A 29 0.08 26.18 -39.37
C GLY A 29 -1.39 26.56 -39.14
N GLU A 30 -2.26 26.14 -40.02
CA GLU A 30 -3.70 26.41 -39.92
C GLU A 30 -4.34 25.76 -38.71
N THR A 31 -5.44 26.32 -38.23
CA THR A 31 -6.26 25.72 -37.17
C THR A 31 -6.81 24.38 -37.65
N GLY A 32 -6.56 23.31 -36.87
CA GLY A 32 -6.93 21.94 -37.27
C GLY A 32 -5.97 21.27 -38.27
N ALA A 33 -4.79 21.90 -38.59
CA ALA A 33 -3.78 21.28 -39.46
C ALA A 33 -2.97 20.13 -38.83
N GLY A 34 -3.17 19.84 -37.55
CA GLY A 34 -2.46 18.76 -36.88
C GLY A 34 -1.39 19.19 -35.88
N LYS A 35 -1.32 20.49 -35.53
CA LYS A 35 -0.36 20.99 -34.51
C LYS A 35 -0.55 20.28 -33.17
N SER A 36 -1.78 20.20 -32.66
CA SER A 36 -2.10 19.49 -31.41
C SER A 36 -1.80 17.99 -31.50
N ILE A 37 -1.89 17.41 -32.71
CA ILE A 37 -1.57 15.97 -32.91
C ILE A 37 -0.10 15.68 -32.65
N VAL A 38 0.81 16.64 -32.95
CA VAL A 38 2.24 16.50 -32.61
C VAL A 38 2.42 16.47 -31.09
N ILE A 39 1.66 17.29 -30.36
CA ILE A 39 1.66 17.29 -28.88
C ILE A 39 1.06 16.01 -28.33
N ASP A 40 -0.05 15.54 -28.91
CA ASP A 40 -0.66 14.26 -28.53
C ASP A 40 0.28 13.08 -28.76
N ALA A 41 1.04 13.11 -29.86
CA ALA A 41 2.06 12.10 -30.14
C ALA A 41 3.20 12.14 -29.10
N LEU A 42 3.67 13.35 -28.73
CA LEU A 42 4.62 13.52 -27.63
C LEU A 42 4.06 13.00 -26.31
N GLY A 43 2.81 13.35 -25.97
CA GLY A 43 2.15 12.83 -24.78
C GLY A 43 2.03 11.30 -24.80
N ALA A 44 1.72 10.72 -25.96
CA ALA A 44 1.64 9.28 -26.13
C ALA A 44 2.99 8.60 -25.83
N VAL A 45 4.09 9.05 -26.42
CA VAL A 45 5.42 8.43 -26.23
C VAL A 45 5.96 8.65 -24.82
N LEU A 46 5.49 9.68 -24.10
CA LEU A 46 5.83 9.93 -22.71
C LEU A 46 4.94 9.13 -21.71
N GLY A 47 4.06 8.25 -22.21
CA GLY A 47 3.25 7.41 -21.33
C GLY A 47 1.97 8.06 -20.81
N GLN A 48 1.51 9.18 -21.37
CA GLN A 48 0.20 9.76 -21.05
C GLN A 48 -0.94 8.84 -21.50
N ARG A 49 -2.14 9.06 -20.93
CA ARG A 49 -3.33 8.32 -21.33
C ARG A 49 -3.74 8.71 -22.75
N THR A 50 -3.91 7.72 -23.60
CA THR A 50 -4.32 7.91 -25.01
C THR A 50 -5.70 7.32 -25.26
N SER A 51 -6.49 7.95 -26.13
CA SER A 51 -7.73 7.38 -26.65
C SER A 51 -7.45 6.54 -27.90
N ARG A 52 -8.36 5.62 -28.23
CA ARG A 52 -8.30 4.86 -29.49
C ARG A 52 -8.49 5.73 -30.74
N GLU A 53 -9.11 6.89 -30.57
CA GLU A 53 -9.35 7.87 -31.62
C GLU A 53 -8.03 8.50 -32.14
N LEU A 54 -6.94 8.35 -31.37
CA LEU A 54 -5.62 8.78 -31.80
C LEU A 54 -5.07 7.95 -32.95
N ILE A 55 -5.56 6.72 -33.15
CA ILE A 55 -5.14 5.85 -34.26
C ILE A 55 -5.82 6.32 -35.55
N ARG A 56 -5.05 6.48 -36.61
CA ARG A 56 -5.54 6.90 -37.94
C ARG A 56 -6.65 5.94 -38.42
N THR A 57 -7.74 6.51 -38.92
CA THR A 57 -8.86 5.74 -39.47
C THR A 57 -8.38 4.80 -40.57
N GLY A 58 -8.61 3.50 -40.40
CA GLY A 58 -8.20 2.45 -41.34
C GLY A 58 -6.80 1.87 -41.08
N ALA A 59 -6.07 2.33 -40.06
CA ALA A 59 -4.83 1.71 -39.61
C ALA A 59 -5.09 0.73 -38.45
N GLU A 60 -4.35 -0.37 -38.44
CA GLU A 60 -4.44 -1.37 -37.35
C GLU A 60 -3.75 -0.89 -36.08
N LYS A 61 -2.68 -0.09 -36.24
CA LYS A 61 -1.87 0.46 -35.15
C LYS A 61 -1.33 1.84 -35.47
N ALA A 62 -1.03 2.59 -34.42
CA ALA A 62 -0.22 3.79 -34.47
C ALA A 62 1.14 3.53 -33.78
N PHE A 63 2.16 4.22 -34.23
CA PHE A 63 3.51 4.12 -33.66
C PHE A 63 4.11 5.52 -33.46
N VAL A 64 4.72 5.70 -32.29
CA VAL A 64 5.50 6.91 -31.98
C VAL A 64 6.81 6.51 -31.35
N SER A 65 7.88 7.17 -31.80
CA SER A 65 9.16 7.12 -31.08
C SER A 65 9.75 8.50 -30.90
N ALA A 66 10.45 8.68 -29.78
CA ALA A 66 11.16 9.90 -29.43
C ALA A 66 12.59 9.58 -29.03
N THR A 67 13.55 10.21 -29.69
CA THR A 67 14.98 10.10 -29.40
C THR A 67 15.41 11.33 -28.61
N PHE A 68 15.99 11.10 -27.45
CA PHE A 68 16.55 12.13 -26.59
C PHE A 68 18.08 12.04 -26.60
N SER A 69 18.77 13.16 -26.70
CA SER A 69 20.23 13.25 -26.61
C SER A 69 20.68 13.90 -25.31
N ALA A 70 21.92 13.66 -24.93
CA ALA A 70 22.56 14.19 -23.72
C ALA A 70 21.73 13.89 -22.43
N VAL A 71 21.24 12.67 -22.35
CA VAL A 71 20.47 12.19 -21.15
C VAL A 71 21.48 11.78 -20.07
N PRO A 72 21.43 12.36 -18.84
CA PRO A 72 22.29 11.95 -17.74
C PRO A 72 22.02 10.50 -17.32
N ALA A 73 23.07 9.76 -16.98
CA ALA A 73 22.94 8.36 -16.57
C ALA A 73 22.23 8.21 -15.19
N ASP A 74 22.29 9.24 -14.37
CA ASP A 74 21.69 9.33 -13.05
C ASP A 74 20.30 9.98 -13.05
N LEU A 75 19.67 10.10 -14.23
CA LEU A 75 18.33 10.70 -14.34
C LEU A 75 17.33 9.95 -13.47
N PRO A 76 16.57 10.64 -12.58
CA PRO A 76 15.52 10.03 -11.78
C PRO A 76 14.52 9.24 -12.63
N GLY A 77 14.16 8.05 -12.15
CA GLY A 77 13.27 7.15 -12.89
C GLY A 77 13.95 6.25 -13.93
N LEU A 78 15.14 6.58 -14.43
CA LEU A 78 15.92 5.68 -15.31
C LEU A 78 16.66 4.63 -14.49
N ALA A 79 17.56 5.07 -13.60
CA ALA A 79 18.37 4.19 -12.77
C ALA A 79 17.52 3.30 -11.85
N GLU A 80 16.46 3.85 -11.28
CA GLU A 80 15.51 3.12 -10.43
C GLU A 80 14.81 1.95 -11.15
N ASN A 81 14.64 2.04 -12.47
CA ASN A 81 14.04 1.01 -13.31
C ASN A 81 15.08 0.15 -14.05
N GLY A 82 16.37 0.32 -13.78
CA GLY A 82 17.45 -0.45 -14.38
C GLY A 82 17.72 -0.11 -15.85
N PHE A 83 17.44 1.14 -16.26
CA PHE A 83 17.74 1.66 -17.59
C PHE A 83 18.93 2.63 -17.55
N THR A 84 19.73 2.59 -18.59
CA THR A 84 20.84 3.53 -18.82
C THR A 84 20.74 4.06 -20.25
N PRO A 85 21.09 5.33 -20.50
CA PRO A 85 21.25 5.83 -21.85
C PRO A 85 22.35 5.04 -22.58
N GLU A 86 22.41 5.16 -23.89
CA GLU A 86 23.54 4.65 -24.69
C GLU A 86 24.84 5.43 -24.35
N GLU A 87 25.99 4.93 -24.79
CA GLU A 87 27.32 5.53 -24.48
C GLU A 87 27.46 7.00 -24.93
N ASP A 88 26.73 7.41 -25.96
CA ASP A 88 26.66 8.78 -26.47
C ASP A 88 25.63 9.66 -25.73
N GLY A 89 24.97 9.14 -24.71
CA GLY A 89 23.89 9.80 -23.95
C GLY A 89 22.54 9.79 -24.66
N THR A 90 22.36 8.93 -25.67
CA THR A 90 21.10 8.80 -26.40
C THR A 90 20.14 7.87 -25.68
N LEU A 91 18.84 8.23 -25.64
CA LEU A 91 17.76 7.41 -25.10
C LEU A 91 16.57 7.39 -26.06
N LEU A 92 16.14 6.20 -26.46
CA LEU A 92 14.99 5.98 -27.34
C LEU A 92 13.77 5.53 -26.54
N LEU A 93 12.69 6.29 -26.61
CA LEU A 93 11.37 5.90 -26.14
C LEU A 93 10.49 5.50 -27.33
N GLN A 94 9.68 4.45 -27.17
CA GLN A 94 8.80 3.95 -28.24
C GLN A 94 7.48 3.50 -27.66
N ARG A 95 6.38 3.78 -28.38
CA ARG A 95 5.05 3.28 -28.05
C ARG A 95 4.26 2.89 -29.29
N GLU A 96 3.70 1.70 -29.27
CA GLU A 96 2.74 1.21 -30.24
C GLU A 96 1.35 1.16 -29.60
N LEU A 97 0.35 1.71 -30.29
CA LEU A 97 -1.06 1.72 -29.88
C LEU A 97 -1.84 0.86 -30.85
N TYR A 98 -2.61 -0.10 -30.35
CA TYR A 98 -3.42 -1.00 -31.16
C TYR A 98 -4.92 -0.70 -30.99
N GLY A 99 -5.70 -0.92 -32.04
CA GLY A 99 -7.16 -0.68 -32.03
C GLY A 99 -7.93 -1.54 -31.02
N ASP A 100 -7.40 -2.67 -30.62
CA ASP A 100 -7.93 -3.53 -29.54
C ASP A 100 -7.67 -2.99 -28.13
N GLY A 101 -6.90 -1.90 -28.00
CA GLY A 101 -6.53 -1.27 -26.73
C GLY A 101 -5.21 -1.75 -26.15
N LYS A 102 -4.52 -2.69 -26.82
CA LYS A 102 -3.18 -3.12 -26.42
C LYS A 102 -2.17 -1.99 -26.63
N ASN A 103 -1.27 -1.83 -25.69
CA ASN A 103 -0.15 -0.89 -25.76
C ASN A 103 1.17 -1.65 -25.60
N VAL A 104 2.13 -1.35 -26.46
CA VAL A 104 3.50 -1.88 -26.36
C VAL A 104 4.46 -0.69 -26.19
N CYS A 105 5.09 -0.62 -25.03
CA CYS A 105 6.05 0.44 -24.72
C CYS A 105 7.46 -0.14 -24.62
N ARG A 106 8.45 0.64 -25.10
CA ARG A 106 9.88 0.27 -24.99
C ARG A 106 10.73 1.49 -24.63
N VAL A 107 11.77 1.23 -23.85
CA VAL A 107 12.83 2.21 -23.51
C VAL A 107 14.17 1.57 -23.84
N GLY A 108 14.96 2.17 -24.72
CA GLY A 108 16.23 1.59 -25.21
C GLY A 108 16.02 0.18 -25.79
N GLY A 109 14.91 -0.05 -26.52
CA GLY A 109 14.55 -1.36 -27.08
C GLY A 109 13.97 -2.38 -26.08
N ARG A 110 14.05 -2.17 -24.78
CA ARG A 110 13.51 -3.08 -23.74
C ARG A 110 12.05 -2.79 -23.43
N PRO A 111 11.20 -3.80 -23.28
CA PRO A 111 9.79 -3.60 -22.95
C PRO A 111 9.59 -3.03 -21.54
N VAL A 112 8.64 -2.09 -21.42
CA VAL A 112 8.26 -1.43 -20.16
C VAL A 112 6.75 -1.34 -20.03
N THR A 113 6.27 -1.13 -18.80
CA THR A 113 4.85 -0.78 -18.56
C THR A 113 4.59 0.69 -18.89
N VAL A 114 3.33 1.05 -19.14
CA VAL A 114 2.94 2.46 -19.38
C VAL A 114 3.28 3.34 -18.14
N ALA A 115 3.15 2.79 -16.94
CA ALA A 115 3.50 3.50 -15.70
C ALA A 115 5.00 3.82 -15.60
N GLN A 116 5.87 2.86 -15.96
CA GLN A 116 7.32 3.08 -16.02
C GLN A 116 7.69 4.09 -17.11
N LEU A 117 7.10 3.96 -18.31
CA LEU A 117 7.28 4.91 -19.40
C LEU A 117 6.89 6.33 -18.98
N LYS A 118 5.75 6.49 -18.28
CA LYS A 118 5.28 7.78 -17.77
C LYS A 118 6.27 8.40 -16.76
N ARG A 119 6.81 7.58 -15.85
CA ARG A 119 7.78 8.04 -14.85
C ARG A 119 9.09 8.50 -15.50
N ILE A 120 9.62 7.73 -16.44
CA ILE A 120 10.83 8.09 -17.20
C ILE A 120 10.57 9.32 -18.08
N GLY A 121 9.45 9.37 -18.80
CA GLY A 121 9.08 10.46 -19.68
C GLY A 121 8.96 11.81 -18.95
N ALA A 122 8.40 11.80 -17.74
CA ALA A 122 8.25 13.00 -16.91
C ALA A 122 9.60 13.64 -16.51
N SER A 123 10.69 12.87 -16.47
CA SER A 123 12.03 13.39 -16.19
C SER A 123 12.76 13.92 -17.45
N LEU A 124 12.27 13.60 -18.64
CA LEU A 124 12.89 13.97 -19.91
C LEU A 124 12.27 15.22 -20.56
N LEU A 125 10.94 15.31 -20.49
CA LEU A 125 10.19 16.35 -21.16
C LEU A 125 8.91 16.68 -20.38
N ASN A 126 8.62 17.97 -20.25
CA ASN A 126 7.39 18.46 -19.64
C ASN A 126 6.52 19.18 -20.68
N ILE A 127 5.23 18.78 -20.76
CA ILE A 127 4.26 19.39 -21.68
C ILE A 127 3.36 20.32 -20.87
N HIS A 128 3.48 21.61 -21.14
CA HIS A 128 2.63 22.66 -20.58
C HIS A 128 1.50 22.96 -21.57
N GLY A 129 0.37 22.26 -21.43
CA GLY A 129 -0.78 22.36 -22.31
C GLY A 129 -2.10 22.66 -21.57
N GLN A 130 -3.21 22.48 -22.29
CA GLN A 130 -4.57 22.73 -21.80
C GLN A 130 -4.90 21.94 -20.52
N HIS A 131 -4.38 20.72 -20.38
CA HIS A 131 -4.61 19.88 -19.19
C HIS A 131 -3.87 20.36 -17.95
N ASP A 132 -2.65 20.88 -18.08
CA ASP A 132 -1.92 21.44 -16.94
C ASP A 132 -2.53 22.74 -16.43
N GLY A 133 -3.16 23.50 -17.33
CA GLY A 133 -3.97 24.66 -16.95
C GLY A 133 -5.09 24.30 -15.98
N GLN A 134 -5.77 23.17 -16.20
CA GLN A 134 -6.80 22.69 -15.30
C GLN A 134 -6.25 22.23 -13.94
N GLN A 135 -5.08 21.59 -13.90
CA GLN A 135 -4.44 21.16 -12.66
C GLN A 135 -4.01 22.35 -11.79
N LEU A 136 -3.49 23.43 -12.39
CA LEU A 136 -3.17 24.67 -11.65
C LEU A 136 -4.40 25.38 -11.07
N LEU A 137 -5.60 25.10 -11.64
CA LEU A 137 -6.86 25.59 -11.10
C LEU A 137 -7.40 24.70 -9.97
N ASP A 138 -6.87 23.51 -9.81
CA ASP A 138 -7.28 22.56 -8.78
C ASP A 138 -6.60 22.87 -7.45
N GLU A 139 -7.41 23.26 -6.45
CA GLU A 139 -6.90 23.61 -5.11
C GLU A 139 -6.13 22.47 -4.44
N GLU A 140 -6.49 21.21 -4.72
CA GLU A 140 -5.80 20.04 -4.18
C GLU A 140 -4.34 19.93 -4.66
N GLN A 141 -4.02 20.55 -5.80
CA GLN A 141 -2.67 20.54 -6.37
C GLN A 141 -1.80 21.70 -5.88
N HIS A 142 -2.38 22.75 -5.29
CA HIS A 142 -1.64 23.96 -4.92
C HIS A 142 -0.52 23.68 -3.93
N LEU A 143 -0.76 22.80 -2.95
CA LEU A 143 0.26 22.37 -1.98
C LEU A 143 1.42 21.65 -2.67
N VAL A 144 1.11 20.77 -3.63
CA VAL A 144 2.13 20.01 -4.39
C VAL A 144 3.02 20.95 -5.23
N TYR A 145 2.40 21.97 -5.85
CA TYR A 145 3.17 22.99 -6.59
C TYR A 145 4.06 23.82 -5.67
N LEU A 146 3.56 24.23 -4.51
CA LEU A 146 4.32 24.97 -3.52
C LEU A 146 5.50 24.14 -2.98
N ASP A 147 5.26 22.88 -2.64
CA ASP A 147 6.28 21.96 -2.14
C ASP A 147 7.40 21.74 -3.16
N ARG A 148 7.02 21.54 -4.42
CA ARG A 148 7.99 21.42 -5.51
C ARG A 148 8.80 22.71 -5.71
N PHE A 149 8.14 23.88 -5.68
CA PHE A 149 8.80 25.17 -5.77
C PHE A 149 9.77 25.40 -4.61
N GLY A 150 9.33 25.10 -3.37
CA GLY A 150 10.10 25.27 -2.14
C GLY A 150 11.20 24.23 -1.93
N ARG A 151 11.19 23.13 -2.69
CA ARG A 151 12.10 21.97 -2.54
C ARG A 151 12.10 21.46 -1.10
N VAL A 152 10.91 21.15 -0.60
CA VAL A 152 10.67 20.74 0.80
C VAL A 152 10.72 19.22 1.01
N GLU A 153 11.25 18.46 0.06
CA GLU A 153 11.24 17.00 0.08
C GLU A 153 11.90 16.43 1.36
N ASN A 154 12.96 17.07 1.83
CA ASN A 154 13.67 16.63 3.03
C ASN A 154 12.86 16.85 4.29
N GLU A 155 12.24 18.02 4.45
CA GLU A 155 11.39 18.37 5.58
C GLU A 155 10.13 17.51 5.57
N LEU A 156 9.53 17.29 4.41
CA LEU A 156 8.37 16.42 4.24
C LEU A 156 8.71 14.98 4.61
N ALA A 157 9.82 14.42 4.13
CA ALA A 157 10.27 13.07 4.49
C ALA A 157 10.55 12.92 5.98
N ALA A 158 11.18 13.94 6.60
CA ALA A 158 11.43 13.97 8.04
C ALA A 158 10.13 14.02 8.86
N TYR A 159 9.11 14.73 8.38
CA TYR A 159 7.77 14.74 8.97
C TYR A 159 7.07 13.40 8.80
N CYS A 160 6.98 12.86 7.59
CA CYS A 160 6.32 11.59 7.30
C CYS A 160 6.85 10.45 8.18
N THR A 161 8.18 10.35 8.33
CA THR A 161 8.80 9.34 9.20
C THR A 161 8.28 9.42 10.65
N ARG A 162 8.15 10.63 11.21
CA ARG A 162 7.65 10.82 12.59
C ARG A 162 6.15 10.60 12.70
N TYR A 163 5.42 11.01 11.69
CA TYR A 163 3.96 10.84 11.61
C TYR A 163 3.58 9.37 11.53
N ASP A 164 4.28 8.57 10.72
CA ASP A 164 4.02 7.13 10.57
C ASP A 164 4.26 6.38 11.88
N VAL A 165 5.38 6.67 12.57
CA VAL A 165 5.68 6.07 13.89
C VAL A 165 4.59 6.43 14.92
N MET A 166 4.12 7.68 14.93
CA MET A 166 3.02 8.13 15.78
C MET A 166 1.70 7.39 15.44
N LYS A 167 1.39 7.26 14.15
CA LYS A 167 0.18 6.58 13.64
C LYS A 167 0.17 5.10 14.01
N GLU A 168 1.32 4.41 13.92
CA GLU A 168 1.47 3.02 14.35
C GLU A 168 1.25 2.86 15.85
N THR A 169 1.83 3.73 16.67
CA THR A 169 1.64 3.70 18.13
C THR A 169 0.17 3.95 18.50
N ARG A 170 -0.51 4.88 17.84
CA ARG A 170 -1.94 5.14 18.04
C ARG A 170 -2.79 3.91 17.69
N ARG A 171 -2.50 3.24 16.58
CA ARG A 171 -3.16 1.98 16.20
C ARG A 171 -2.93 0.87 17.22
N ALA A 172 -1.72 0.77 17.77
CA ALA A 172 -1.41 -0.22 18.81
C ALA A 172 -2.21 0.04 20.10
N ILE A 173 -2.39 1.29 20.51
CA ILE A 173 -3.25 1.65 21.64
C ILE A 173 -4.71 1.29 21.35
N ASP A 174 -5.22 1.65 20.17
CA ASP A 174 -6.61 1.37 19.81
C ASP A 174 -6.90 -0.14 19.74
N ALA A 175 -5.91 -0.95 19.36
CA ALA A 175 -6.01 -2.41 19.36
C ALA A 175 -6.03 -3.04 20.78
N LEU A 176 -5.51 -2.32 21.78
CA LEU A 176 -5.55 -2.74 23.19
C LEU A 176 -6.85 -2.33 23.90
N LYS A 177 -7.63 -1.42 23.34
CA LYS A 177 -8.88 -0.95 23.93
C LYS A 177 -9.94 -2.04 23.79
N MET A 178 -10.24 -2.74 24.91
CA MET A 178 -11.43 -3.56 25.08
C MET A 178 -12.52 -2.78 25.81
N ASP A 179 -13.78 -3.15 25.61
CA ASP A 179 -14.87 -2.65 26.44
C ASP A 179 -14.63 -3.10 27.89
N GLU A 180 -14.59 -2.13 28.82
CA GLU A 180 -14.35 -2.37 30.25
C GLU A 180 -15.28 -3.44 30.86
N ALA A 181 -16.55 -3.47 30.44
CA ALA A 181 -17.50 -4.47 30.91
C ALA A 181 -17.22 -5.89 30.34
N GLU A 182 -16.72 -5.98 29.12
CA GLU A 182 -16.32 -7.24 28.51
C GLU A 182 -15.00 -7.74 29.10
N LYS A 183 -14.05 -6.83 29.33
CA LYS A 183 -12.78 -7.11 30.00
C LYS A 183 -13.00 -7.69 31.39
N ALA A 184 -13.78 -7.00 32.24
CA ALA A 184 -14.07 -7.48 33.59
C ALA A 184 -14.69 -8.89 33.60
N ARG A 185 -15.67 -9.14 32.73
CA ARG A 185 -16.29 -10.47 32.61
C ARG A 185 -15.27 -11.53 32.17
N ARG A 186 -14.37 -11.19 31.27
CA ARG A 186 -13.37 -12.16 30.77
C ARG A 186 -12.34 -12.49 31.84
N VAL A 187 -11.87 -11.47 32.57
CA VAL A 187 -10.95 -11.63 33.71
C VAL A 187 -11.56 -12.51 34.79
N ASP A 188 -12.81 -12.23 35.23
CA ASP A 188 -13.50 -13.05 36.22
C ASP A 188 -13.66 -14.51 35.79
N MET A 189 -13.99 -14.73 34.52
CA MET A 189 -14.09 -16.08 33.95
C MET A 189 -12.75 -16.81 33.96
N LEU A 190 -11.68 -16.13 33.54
CA LEU A 190 -10.34 -16.73 33.51
C LEU A 190 -9.84 -17.04 34.92
N HIS A 191 -10.00 -16.13 35.89
CA HIS A 191 -9.67 -16.40 37.30
C HIS A 191 -10.41 -17.62 37.84
N HIS A 192 -11.70 -17.76 37.54
CA HIS A 192 -12.48 -18.92 37.96
C HIS A 192 -11.96 -20.23 37.34
N GLN A 193 -11.68 -20.22 36.04
CA GLN A 193 -11.18 -21.40 35.29
C GLN A 193 -9.78 -21.82 35.76
N ILE A 194 -8.85 -20.84 35.86
CA ILE A 194 -7.52 -21.08 36.38
C ILE A 194 -7.58 -21.65 37.80
N GLY A 195 -8.34 -20.99 38.70
CA GLY A 195 -8.47 -21.45 40.08
C GLY A 195 -9.16 -22.81 40.24
N GLU A 196 -10.04 -23.22 39.33
CA GLU A 196 -10.64 -24.58 39.32
C GLU A 196 -9.60 -25.62 38.91
N LEU A 197 -8.80 -25.35 37.87
CA LEU A 197 -7.78 -26.28 37.38
C LEU A 197 -6.56 -26.36 38.32
N GLU A 198 -6.11 -25.24 38.91
CA GLU A 198 -5.02 -25.24 39.89
C GLU A 198 -5.38 -26.01 41.17
N ARG A 199 -6.61 -25.80 41.70
CA ARG A 199 -7.10 -26.57 42.86
C ARG A 199 -7.26 -28.06 42.58
N ALA A 200 -7.42 -28.44 41.32
CA ALA A 200 -7.51 -29.82 40.91
C ALA A 200 -6.15 -30.52 40.94
N ASP A 201 -5.02 -29.81 40.94
CA ASP A 201 -3.66 -30.35 41.02
C ASP A 201 -3.46 -31.52 40.05
N LEU A 202 -3.61 -31.24 38.77
CA LEU A 202 -3.55 -32.22 37.69
C LEU A 202 -2.13 -32.70 37.44
N GLN A 203 -1.94 -34.03 37.34
CA GLN A 203 -0.66 -34.65 37.05
C GLN A 203 -0.68 -35.41 35.72
N GLU A 204 0.34 -35.27 34.92
CA GLU A 204 0.44 -36.01 33.66
C GLU A 204 0.45 -37.53 33.91
N GLY A 205 -0.38 -38.27 33.15
CA GLY A 205 -0.52 -39.72 33.29
C GLY A 205 -1.33 -40.17 34.51
N GLU A 206 -1.88 -39.25 35.32
CA GLU A 206 -2.68 -39.57 36.52
C GLU A 206 -3.88 -40.44 36.19
N GLU A 207 -4.60 -40.15 35.11
CA GLU A 207 -5.80 -40.86 34.71
C GLU A 207 -5.53 -42.35 34.45
N GLU A 208 -4.46 -42.65 33.72
CA GLU A 208 -4.09 -44.03 33.41
C GLU A 208 -3.73 -44.80 34.68
N THR A 209 -2.98 -44.17 35.57
CA THR A 209 -2.59 -44.73 36.87
C THR A 209 -3.80 -45.02 37.75
N LEU A 210 -4.74 -44.08 37.85
CA LEU A 210 -5.99 -44.22 38.60
C LEU A 210 -6.89 -45.33 38.03
N LEU A 211 -7.02 -45.39 36.70
CA LEU A 211 -7.81 -46.43 36.05
C LEU A 211 -7.23 -47.83 36.27
N ALA A 212 -5.90 -47.97 36.19
CA ALA A 212 -5.25 -49.22 36.49
C ALA A 212 -5.44 -49.63 37.97
N ARG A 213 -5.26 -48.69 38.92
CA ARG A 213 -5.46 -48.92 40.33
C ARG A 213 -6.91 -49.29 40.66
N ARG A 214 -7.89 -48.57 40.10
CA ARG A 214 -9.34 -48.87 40.23
C ARG A 214 -9.67 -50.29 39.79
N ASN A 215 -9.11 -50.74 38.66
CA ASN A 215 -9.35 -52.09 38.16
C ASN A 215 -8.81 -53.17 39.12
N ILE A 216 -7.62 -52.95 39.72
CA ILE A 216 -7.03 -53.84 40.70
C ILE A 216 -7.90 -53.90 41.95
N LEU A 217 -8.34 -52.75 42.50
CA LEU A 217 -9.17 -52.68 43.69
C LEU A 217 -10.53 -53.32 43.50
N ARG A 218 -11.24 -53.05 42.39
CA ARG A 218 -12.55 -53.69 42.07
C ARG A 218 -12.42 -55.19 41.90
N ASN A 219 -11.35 -55.67 41.35
CA ASN A 219 -11.11 -57.11 41.27
C ASN A 219 -10.76 -57.71 42.65
N GLY A 220 -10.02 -56.96 43.48
CA GLY A 220 -9.71 -57.33 44.87
C GLY A 220 -10.95 -57.52 45.72
N GLU A 221 -11.95 -56.60 45.62
CA GLU A 221 -13.24 -56.73 46.32
C GLU A 221 -13.98 -58.03 45.98
N LYS A 222 -14.09 -58.36 44.68
CA LYS A 222 -14.72 -59.60 44.23
C LYS A 222 -13.97 -60.83 44.71
N PHE A 223 -12.62 -60.75 44.70
CA PHE A 223 -11.77 -61.84 45.17
C PHE A 223 -11.97 -62.10 46.69
N ILE A 224 -11.91 -61.06 47.48
CA ILE A 224 -12.10 -61.20 48.97
C ILE A 224 -13.50 -61.67 49.31
N SER A 225 -14.55 -61.19 48.61
CA SER A 225 -15.90 -61.65 48.77
C SER A 225 -16.03 -63.16 48.52
N ALA A 226 -15.52 -63.64 47.35
CA ALA A 226 -15.56 -65.03 46.97
C ALA A 226 -14.72 -65.93 47.91
N ILE A 227 -13.52 -65.51 48.30
CA ILE A 227 -12.69 -66.25 49.28
C ILE A 227 -13.34 -66.29 50.66
N SER A 228 -13.93 -65.19 51.13
CA SER A 228 -14.63 -65.15 52.41
C SER A 228 -15.88 -66.07 52.43
N GLU A 229 -16.59 -66.13 51.32
CA GLU A 229 -17.71 -67.03 51.16
C GLU A 229 -17.26 -68.54 51.21
N ALA A 230 -16.17 -68.82 50.45
CA ALA A 230 -15.60 -70.17 50.48
C ALA A 230 -15.05 -70.57 51.86
N ASP A 231 -14.32 -69.65 52.55
CA ASP A 231 -13.84 -69.86 53.92
C ASP A 231 -15.05 -70.13 54.90
N ALA A 232 -16.12 -69.36 54.81
CA ALA A 232 -17.26 -69.52 55.60
C ALA A 232 -17.98 -70.88 55.35
N CYS A 233 -18.06 -71.36 54.12
CA CYS A 233 -18.62 -72.65 53.77
C CYS A 233 -17.76 -73.80 54.31
N LEU A 234 -16.44 -73.69 54.35
CA LEU A 234 -15.54 -74.74 54.81
C LEU A 234 -15.39 -74.75 56.33
N ASN A 235 -15.18 -73.61 56.93
CA ASN A 235 -14.88 -73.46 58.35
C ASN A 235 -16.12 -73.21 59.24
N GLY A 236 -17.18 -72.80 58.60
CA GLY A 236 -18.37 -72.32 59.31
C GLY A 236 -18.36 -70.82 59.52
N GLY A 237 -19.47 -70.15 59.36
CA GLY A 237 -19.70 -68.74 59.65
C GLY A 237 -20.64 -68.59 60.86
N ASP A 238 -21.11 -67.34 61.13
CA ASP A 238 -21.93 -66.96 62.26
C ASP A 238 -23.26 -67.73 62.35
N GLU A 239 -23.73 -68.38 61.28
CA GLU A 239 -25.04 -69.00 61.17
C GLU A 239 -25.03 -70.56 60.92
N GLY A 240 -23.84 -71.19 60.83
CA GLY A 240 -23.83 -72.61 60.47
C GLY A 240 -22.55 -73.41 60.72
N LEU A 241 -22.71 -74.78 60.84
CA LEU A 241 -21.60 -75.70 60.84
C LEU A 241 -20.87 -75.71 59.49
N GLY A 242 -19.60 -75.49 59.48
CA GLY A 242 -18.77 -75.61 58.25
C GLY A 242 -18.59 -77.07 57.83
N ALA A 243 -18.23 -77.27 56.54
CA ALA A 243 -18.07 -78.60 55.97
C ALA A 243 -17.08 -79.48 56.76
N VAL A 244 -15.97 -78.87 57.24
CA VAL A 244 -14.99 -79.58 58.08
C VAL A 244 -15.59 -80.12 59.35
N SER A 245 -16.42 -79.32 60.02
CA SER A 245 -17.11 -79.72 61.22
C SER A 245 -18.20 -80.81 60.98
N ALA A 246 -18.96 -80.62 59.86
CA ALA A 246 -19.98 -81.61 59.46
C ALA A 246 -19.38 -82.98 59.09
N ILE A 247 -18.19 -82.98 58.41
CA ILE A 247 -17.47 -84.23 58.11
C ILE A 247 -16.96 -84.88 59.39
N LYS A 248 -16.49 -84.08 60.37
CA LYS A 248 -16.02 -84.56 61.67
C LYS A 248 -17.16 -85.20 62.44
N GLU A 249 -18.36 -84.60 62.49
CA GLU A 249 -19.52 -85.20 63.15
C GLU A 249 -19.94 -86.55 62.52
N ALA A 250 -19.89 -86.62 61.17
CA ALA A 250 -20.11 -87.86 60.44
C ALA A 250 -19.06 -88.91 60.71
N GLU A 251 -17.80 -88.56 60.82
CA GLU A 251 -16.67 -89.42 61.18
C GLU A 251 -16.88 -89.98 62.60
N ASP A 252 -17.18 -89.11 63.59
CA ASP A 252 -17.38 -89.49 64.98
C ASP A 252 -18.59 -90.45 65.14
N ALA A 253 -19.68 -90.21 64.39
CA ALA A 253 -20.86 -91.11 64.38
C ALA A 253 -20.46 -92.49 63.85
N LEU A 254 -19.75 -92.62 62.74
CA LEU A 254 -19.33 -93.91 62.21
C LEU A 254 -18.22 -94.58 63.02
N ARG A 255 -17.35 -93.78 63.64
CA ARG A 255 -16.29 -94.29 64.57
C ARG A 255 -16.92 -95.08 65.76
N SER A 256 -18.10 -94.69 66.25
CA SER A 256 -18.83 -95.38 67.29
C SER A 256 -19.31 -96.80 66.89
N LEU A 257 -19.41 -97.04 65.54
CA LEU A 257 -19.86 -98.32 64.97
C LEU A 257 -18.69 -99.23 64.50
N ARG A 258 -17.39 -98.87 64.71
CA ARG A 258 -16.18 -99.66 64.31
C ARG A 258 -16.15 -101.11 64.89
N SER A 259 -16.72 -101.35 66.02
CA SER A 259 -16.82 -102.70 66.66
C SER A 259 -17.87 -103.62 66.04
N LEU A 260 -18.73 -103.10 65.16
CA LEU A 260 -19.87 -103.85 64.60
C LEU A 260 -19.59 -104.36 63.19
N GLY A 261 -18.50 -103.94 62.49
CA GLY A 261 -18.19 -104.45 61.14
C GLY A 261 -17.08 -103.71 60.45
N ASP A 262 -16.27 -104.39 59.61
CA ASP A 262 -15.09 -103.86 58.90
C ASP A 262 -15.46 -102.71 57.87
N GLU A 263 -16.69 -102.74 57.39
CA GLU A 263 -17.16 -101.69 56.49
C GLU A 263 -17.25 -100.34 57.17
N PHE A 264 -17.58 -100.28 58.49
CA PHE A 264 -17.62 -99.02 59.25
C PHE A 264 -16.23 -98.48 59.54
N ILE A 265 -15.25 -99.35 59.66
CA ILE A 265 -13.81 -98.98 59.79
C ILE A 265 -13.39 -98.30 58.54
N THR A 266 -13.65 -98.89 57.34
CA THR A 266 -13.26 -98.35 56.03
C THR A 266 -13.98 -97.04 55.75
N LEU A 267 -15.26 -96.87 56.08
CA LEU A 267 -16.02 -95.65 55.91
C LEU A 267 -15.50 -94.50 56.83
N SER A 268 -15.16 -94.85 58.10
CA SER A 268 -14.57 -93.88 59.03
C SER A 268 -13.20 -93.37 58.57
N GLU A 269 -12.34 -94.26 58.10
CA GLU A 269 -10.99 -93.92 57.55
C GLU A 269 -11.14 -93.01 56.30
N ARG A 270 -12.13 -93.29 55.46
CA ARG A 270 -12.38 -92.40 54.29
C ARG A 270 -12.93 -91.03 54.72
N LEU A 271 -13.71 -90.91 55.74
CA LEU A 271 -14.19 -89.62 56.29
C LEU A 271 -13.06 -88.88 56.97
N GLU A 272 -12.16 -89.60 57.69
CA GLU A 272 -10.96 -89.00 58.26
C GLU A 272 -10.05 -88.42 57.22
N ALA A 273 -9.77 -89.14 56.11
CA ALA A 273 -9.01 -88.66 55.00
C ALA A 273 -9.66 -87.42 54.35
N LEU A 274 -11.00 -87.45 54.09
CA LEU A 274 -11.74 -86.34 53.54
C LEU A 274 -11.70 -85.07 54.44
N ARG A 275 -11.79 -85.29 55.77
CA ARG A 275 -11.71 -84.21 56.76
C ARG A 275 -10.34 -83.55 56.76
N CYS A 276 -9.21 -84.32 56.67
CA CYS A 276 -7.87 -83.80 56.59
C CYS A 276 -7.70 -82.96 55.30
N GLU A 277 -8.16 -83.47 54.17
CA GLU A 277 -8.10 -82.73 52.88
C GLU A 277 -8.96 -81.46 52.89
N ALA A 278 -10.17 -81.50 53.46
CA ALA A 278 -11.03 -80.33 53.62
C ALA A 278 -10.42 -79.29 54.56
N TYR A 279 -9.70 -79.72 55.62
CA TYR A 279 -8.99 -78.81 56.51
C TYR A 279 -7.80 -78.12 55.86
N ASP A 280 -6.95 -78.87 55.14
CA ASP A 280 -5.83 -78.32 54.39
C ASP A 280 -6.29 -77.31 53.33
N LEU A 281 -7.41 -77.61 52.67
CA LEU A 281 -8.01 -76.69 51.70
C LEU A 281 -8.52 -75.41 52.37
N ALA A 282 -9.17 -75.52 53.53
CA ALA A 282 -9.65 -74.40 54.31
C ALA A 282 -8.53 -73.51 54.85
N GLU A 283 -7.40 -74.09 55.28
CA GLU A 283 -6.21 -73.33 55.65
C GLU A 283 -5.64 -72.60 54.43
N THR A 284 -5.49 -73.27 53.29
CA THR A 284 -5.03 -72.68 52.04
C THR A 284 -5.84 -71.48 51.61
N ILE A 285 -7.17 -71.58 51.70
CA ILE A 285 -8.11 -70.50 51.37
C ILE A 285 -7.98 -69.36 52.38
N ARG A 286 -7.77 -69.64 53.66
CA ARG A 286 -7.61 -68.63 54.70
C ARG A 286 -6.29 -67.86 54.50
N ASP A 287 -5.22 -68.55 54.15
CA ASP A 287 -3.92 -67.93 53.84
C ASP A 287 -4.02 -66.99 52.62
N LYS A 288 -4.76 -67.46 51.59
CA LYS A 288 -5.03 -66.63 50.40
C LYS A 288 -5.83 -65.34 50.71
N LYS A 289 -6.70 -65.34 51.70
CA LYS A 289 -7.45 -64.16 52.15
C LYS A 289 -6.50 -63.08 52.69
N GLY A 290 -5.41 -63.46 53.36
CA GLY A 290 -4.38 -62.54 53.87
C GLY A 290 -3.46 -61.95 52.82
N GLU A 291 -3.34 -62.59 51.64
CA GLU A 291 -2.48 -62.09 50.53
C GLU A 291 -3.10 -60.92 49.78
N TYR A 292 -4.42 -60.69 49.81
CA TYR A 292 -5.12 -59.61 49.07
C TYR A 292 -5.48 -58.48 50.03
N ASP A 293 -4.69 -57.36 49.92
CA ASP A 293 -5.00 -56.11 50.64
C ASP A 293 -6.05 -55.30 49.87
N PHE A 294 -7.26 -55.23 50.39
CA PHE A 294 -8.36 -54.46 49.86
C PHE A 294 -8.79 -53.41 50.87
N SER A 295 -8.71 -52.14 50.44
CA SER A 295 -9.24 -51.02 51.22
C SER A 295 -10.43 -50.38 50.51
N PRO A 296 -11.65 -50.52 51.04
CA PRO A 296 -12.82 -49.83 50.52
C PRO A 296 -12.62 -48.32 50.47
N GLN A 297 -11.93 -47.76 51.45
CA GLN A 297 -11.65 -46.33 51.53
C GLN A 297 -10.76 -45.85 50.39
N GLU A 298 -9.77 -46.67 49.98
CA GLU A 298 -8.90 -46.39 48.85
C GLU A 298 -9.68 -46.45 47.53
N LEU A 299 -10.59 -47.42 47.37
CA LEU A 299 -11.44 -47.52 46.18
C LEU A 299 -12.33 -46.26 46.05
N ASP A 300 -12.99 -45.84 47.12
CA ASP A 300 -13.81 -44.64 47.15
C ASP A 300 -13.00 -43.40 46.82
N ALA A 301 -11.80 -43.27 47.31
CA ALA A 301 -10.89 -42.17 47.03
C ALA A 301 -10.49 -42.12 45.54
N VAL A 302 -10.12 -43.28 44.95
CA VAL A 302 -9.76 -43.40 43.54
C VAL A 302 -10.99 -43.11 42.65
N GLU A 303 -12.18 -43.62 42.97
CA GLU A 303 -13.40 -43.34 42.20
C GLU A 303 -13.79 -41.85 42.27
N SER A 304 -13.71 -41.24 43.44
CA SER A 304 -13.95 -39.80 43.61
C SER A 304 -13.00 -38.94 42.76
N ARG A 305 -11.71 -39.32 42.72
CA ARG A 305 -10.74 -38.64 41.89
C ARG A 305 -10.98 -38.82 40.38
N CYS A 306 -11.34 -40.03 39.96
CA CYS A 306 -11.75 -40.30 38.58
C CYS A 306 -12.97 -39.44 38.16
N ASP A 307 -13.98 -39.34 39.03
CA ASP A 307 -15.15 -38.51 38.79
C ASP A 307 -14.82 -37.02 38.70
N GLN A 308 -13.89 -36.55 39.53
CA GLN A 308 -13.39 -35.17 39.45
C GLN A 308 -12.72 -34.91 38.09
N LEU A 309 -11.79 -35.77 37.67
CA LEU A 309 -11.13 -35.67 36.36
C LEU A 309 -12.12 -35.70 35.21
N TYR A 310 -13.13 -36.60 35.27
CA TYR A 310 -14.18 -36.68 34.26
C TYR A 310 -14.98 -35.38 34.11
N ARG A 311 -15.34 -34.73 35.24
CA ARG A 311 -16.05 -33.43 35.23
C ARG A 311 -15.20 -32.34 34.64
N LEU A 312 -13.89 -32.27 34.96
CA LEU A 312 -12.96 -31.28 34.43
C LEU A 312 -12.70 -31.51 32.93
N LYS A 313 -12.58 -32.78 32.53
CA LYS A 313 -12.43 -33.12 31.09
C LYS A 313 -13.57 -32.61 30.24
N LYS A 314 -14.82 -32.68 30.72
CA LYS A 314 -16.00 -32.13 30.01
C LYS A 314 -15.95 -30.62 29.81
N LYS A 315 -15.20 -29.90 30.64
CA LYS A 315 -15.14 -28.41 30.57
C LYS A 315 -13.92 -27.91 29.83
N TYR A 316 -12.75 -28.54 29.95
CA TYR A 316 -11.47 -27.97 29.65
C TYR A 316 -10.62 -28.73 28.62
N GLY A 317 -10.96 -29.97 28.31
CA GLY A 317 -10.22 -30.76 27.32
C GLY A 317 -10.48 -32.27 27.48
N SER A 318 -10.10 -33.06 26.49
CA SER A 318 -10.36 -34.50 26.45
C SER A 318 -9.33 -35.33 27.22
N SER A 319 -8.21 -34.74 27.62
CA SER A 319 -7.14 -35.37 28.41
C SER A 319 -6.56 -34.42 29.46
N VAL A 320 -5.77 -34.94 30.38
CA VAL A 320 -5.06 -34.14 31.41
C VAL A 320 -4.07 -33.17 30.76
N GLU A 321 -3.38 -33.60 29.72
CA GLU A 321 -2.44 -32.77 28.96
C GLU A 321 -3.14 -31.60 28.28
N GLU A 322 -4.34 -31.83 27.71
CA GLU A 322 -5.14 -30.76 27.10
C GLU A 322 -5.65 -29.76 28.16
N MET A 323 -6.02 -30.25 29.35
CA MET A 323 -6.43 -29.39 30.46
C MET A 323 -5.27 -28.53 30.98
N LEU A 324 -4.06 -29.09 31.07
CA LEU A 324 -2.85 -28.34 31.43
C LEU A 324 -2.48 -27.30 30.35
N ALA A 325 -2.56 -27.68 29.07
CA ALA A 325 -2.35 -26.74 27.97
C ALA A 325 -3.40 -25.61 27.98
N TYR A 326 -4.65 -25.91 28.31
CA TYR A 326 -5.70 -24.91 28.49
C TYR A 326 -5.41 -23.98 29.66
N LEU A 327 -4.90 -24.50 30.77
CA LEU A 327 -4.48 -23.72 31.93
C LEU A 327 -3.40 -22.70 31.56
N GLU A 328 -2.33 -23.13 30.89
CA GLU A 328 -1.25 -22.25 30.46
C GLU A 328 -1.76 -21.16 29.49
N LYS A 329 -2.57 -21.55 28.52
CA LYS A 329 -3.17 -20.60 27.60
C LYS A 329 -4.08 -19.57 28.29
N SER A 330 -4.82 -20.02 29.31
CA SER A 330 -5.67 -19.14 30.11
C SER A 330 -4.86 -18.15 30.96
N ARG A 331 -3.72 -18.61 31.52
CA ARG A 331 -2.77 -17.75 32.23
C ARG A 331 -2.17 -16.69 31.30
N GLU A 332 -1.70 -17.08 30.11
CA GLU A 332 -1.16 -16.15 29.13
C GLU A 332 -2.19 -15.11 28.67
N GLU A 333 -3.46 -15.51 28.54
CA GLU A 333 -4.56 -14.60 28.18
C GLU A 333 -4.85 -13.64 29.34
N LEU A 334 -4.89 -14.13 30.58
CA LEU A 334 -5.10 -13.30 31.76
C LEU A 334 -4.00 -12.26 31.91
N ASP A 335 -2.73 -12.67 31.83
CA ASP A 335 -1.57 -11.77 31.88
C ASP A 335 -1.67 -10.68 30.81
N ARG A 336 -2.05 -11.04 29.57
CA ARG A 336 -2.25 -10.07 28.50
C ARG A 336 -3.32 -9.03 28.83
N ILE A 337 -4.39 -9.45 29.49
CA ILE A 337 -5.51 -8.56 29.81
C ILE A 337 -5.17 -7.69 31.04
N GLU A 338 -4.62 -8.27 32.10
CA GLU A 338 -4.30 -7.56 33.35
C GLU A 338 -3.20 -6.50 33.17
N TYR A 339 -2.17 -6.83 32.35
CA TYR A 339 -1.08 -5.89 32.04
C TYR A 339 -1.33 -5.02 30.81
N ALA A 340 -2.47 -5.18 30.11
CA ALA A 340 -2.81 -4.36 28.95
C ALA A 340 -2.90 -2.86 29.30
N ASP A 341 -3.36 -2.53 30.51
CA ASP A 341 -3.46 -1.15 30.98
C ASP A 341 -2.10 -0.51 31.20
N ASP A 342 -1.18 -1.22 31.85
CA ASP A 342 0.20 -0.74 32.04
C ASP A 342 0.88 -0.52 30.69
N ARG A 343 0.68 -1.43 29.75
CA ARG A 343 1.19 -1.33 28.39
C ARG A 343 0.54 -0.18 27.62
N ALA A 344 -0.78 0.00 27.74
CA ALA A 344 -1.50 1.11 27.13
C ALA A 344 -0.98 2.46 27.69
N GLN A 345 -0.78 2.57 28.99
CA GLN A 345 -0.24 3.76 29.63
C GLN A 345 1.20 4.09 29.19
N GLN A 346 2.06 3.07 29.01
CA GLN A 346 3.40 3.24 28.46
C GLN A 346 3.36 3.71 27.00
N LEU A 347 2.48 3.13 26.21
CA LEU A 347 2.27 3.53 24.81
C LEU A 347 1.69 4.95 24.71
N GLU A 348 0.78 5.37 25.61
CA GLU A 348 0.27 6.74 25.67
C GLU A 348 1.35 7.76 25.99
N GLN A 349 2.25 7.44 26.94
CA GLN A 349 3.39 8.32 27.23
C GLN A 349 4.33 8.43 26.02
N THR A 350 4.53 7.30 25.31
CA THR A 350 5.32 7.25 24.08
C THR A 350 4.64 8.06 22.98
N LEU A 351 3.32 7.89 22.81
CA LEU A 351 2.52 8.62 21.85
C LEU A 351 2.62 10.15 22.07
N LYS A 352 2.50 10.63 23.32
CA LYS A 352 2.66 12.06 23.64
C LYS A 352 4.01 12.61 23.19
N LYS A 353 5.10 11.85 23.37
CA LYS A 353 6.43 12.26 22.89
C LYS A 353 6.51 12.29 21.38
N GLN A 354 5.94 11.28 20.72
CA GLN A 354 5.91 11.16 19.25
C GLN A 354 5.03 12.25 18.63
N GLU A 355 3.86 12.57 19.23
CA GLU A 355 3.00 13.67 18.80
C GLU A 355 3.73 15.02 18.88
N LYS A 356 4.47 15.25 19.95
CA LYS A 356 5.30 16.46 20.06
C LYS A 356 6.37 16.50 18.97
N ALA A 357 7.09 15.41 18.73
CA ALA A 357 8.12 15.35 17.71
C ALA A 357 7.56 15.49 16.29
N ALA A 358 6.38 14.91 16.02
CA ALA A 358 5.68 15.06 14.74
C ALA A 358 5.20 16.50 14.54
N ARG A 359 4.67 17.14 15.59
CA ARG A 359 4.24 18.54 15.55
C ARG A 359 5.40 19.52 15.33
N GLU A 360 6.55 19.29 15.96
CA GLU A 360 7.77 20.07 15.72
C GLU A 360 8.25 19.94 14.26
N ALA A 361 8.19 18.73 13.69
CA ALA A 361 8.54 18.51 12.29
C ALA A 361 7.50 19.12 11.34
N ALA A 362 6.21 19.06 11.67
CA ALA A 362 5.14 19.70 10.90
C ALA A 362 5.33 21.24 10.89
N GLN A 363 5.70 21.84 12.03
CA GLN A 363 5.98 23.27 12.10
C GLN A 363 7.18 23.66 11.24
N ALA A 364 8.28 22.89 11.27
CA ALA A 364 9.45 23.15 10.43
C ALA A 364 9.11 23.07 8.93
N LEU A 365 8.27 22.10 8.53
CA LEU A 365 7.75 21.98 7.17
C LEU A 365 6.88 23.19 6.80
N SER A 366 5.96 23.60 7.68
CA SER A 366 5.09 24.76 7.49
C SER A 366 5.90 26.05 7.36
N ASP A 367 6.89 26.28 8.23
CA ASP A 367 7.76 27.44 8.15
C ASP A 367 8.51 27.52 6.81
N ARG A 368 8.97 26.36 6.32
CA ARG A 368 9.63 26.26 4.99
C ARG A 368 8.66 26.58 3.86
N ARG A 369 7.42 26.08 3.93
CA ARG A 369 6.35 26.38 2.98
C ARG A 369 5.98 27.85 2.95
N HIS A 370 5.87 28.50 4.11
CA HIS A 370 5.60 29.94 4.21
C HIS A 370 6.72 30.77 3.59
N ALA A 371 7.99 30.38 3.80
CA ALA A 371 9.12 31.02 3.16
C ALA A 371 9.08 30.87 1.61
N ALA A 372 8.78 29.65 1.14
CA ALA A 372 8.62 29.38 -0.29
C ALA A 372 7.43 30.14 -0.90
N ALA A 373 6.32 30.23 -0.17
CA ALA A 373 5.14 30.97 -0.61
C ALA A 373 5.44 32.44 -0.85
N LYS A 374 6.15 33.07 0.07
CA LYS A 374 6.55 34.48 -0.08
C LYS A 374 7.44 34.70 -1.31
N GLU A 375 8.40 33.82 -1.53
CA GLU A 375 9.26 33.89 -2.73
C GLU A 375 8.44 33.67 -4.02
N LEU A 376 7.51 32.70 -4.00
CA LEU A 376 6.63 32.41 -5.13
C LEU A 376 5.71 33.60 -5.44
N GLU A 377 5.12 34.23 -4.45
CA GLU A 377 4.30 35.43 -4.60
C GLU A 377 5.08 36.59 -5.24
N GLU A 378 6.30 36.84 -4.78
CA GLU A 378 7.16 37.89 -5.32
C GLU A 378 7.53 37.61 -6.79
N ARG A 379 7.87 36.36 -7.12
CA ARG A 379 8.24 35.97 -8.49
C ARG A 379 7.03 36.06 -9.42
N ILE A 380 5.87 35.52 -9.02
CA ILE A 380 4.65 35.61 -9.83
C ILE A 380 4.22 37.06 -10.04
N SER A 381 4.28 37.90 -8.99
CA SER A 381 3.95 39.32 -9.10
C SER A 381 4.90 40.07 -10.07
N ARG A 382 6.15 39.66 -10.17
CA ARG A 382 7.10 40.19 -11.16
C ARG A 382 6.71 39.75 -12.57
N GLU A 383 6.45 38.47 -12.74
CA GLU A 383 6.03 37.90 -14.03
C GLU A 383 4.76 38.59 -14.58
N LEU A 384 3.75 38.76 -13.72
CA LEU A 384 2.50 39.42 -14.09
C LEU A 384 2.70 40.87 -14.53
N ARG A 385 3.59 41.61 -13.87
CA ARG A 385 3.96 42.97 -14.30
C ARG A 385 4.62 42.98 -15.68
N GLU A 386 5.48 42.01 -15.96
CA GLU A 386 6.14 41.89 -17.28
C GLU A 386 5.15 41.49 -18.40
N LEU A 387 4.04 40.81 -18.04
CA LEU A 387 2.96 40.46 -18.95
C LEU A 387 1.87 41.55 -19.08
N ASP A 388 2.21 42.80 -18.70
CA ASP A 388 1.32 43.96 -18.75
C ASP A 388 0.08 43.87 -17.85
N MET A 389 0.26 43.19 -16.68
CA MET A 389 -0.78 43.02 -15.67
C MET A 389 -0.35 43.59 -14.30
N PRO A 390 0.05 44.87 -14.19
CA PRO A 390 0.64 45.41 -12.95
C PRO A 390 -0.35 45.58 -11.81
N LYS A 391 -1.67 45.53 -12.07
CA LYS A 391 -2.73 45.70 -11.09
C LYS A 391 -3.16 44.39 -10.44
N LEU A 392 -2.80 43.28 -11.02
CA LEU A 392 -3.18 41.96 -10.54
C LEU A 392 -2.35 41.59 -9.31
N ARG A 393 -3.02 41.09 -8.29
CA ARG A 393 -2.37 40.64 -7.04
C ARG A 393 -2.53 39.14 -6.94
N PHE A 394 -1.44 38.45 -6.67
CA PHE A 394 -1.39 37.03 -6.33
C PHE A 394 -1.03 36.88 -4.86
N ALA A 395 -1.68 35.96 -4.17
CA ALA A 395 -1.37 35.60 -2.78
C ALA A 395 -1.62 34.12 -2.57
N ILE A 396 -0.93 33.55 -1.61
CA ILE A 396 -1.08 32.17 -1.18
C ILE A 396 -1.70 32.16 0.21
N ASP A 397 -2.89 31.59 0.31
CA ASP A 397 -3.62 31.43 1.58
C ASP A 397 -3.24 30.12 2.24
N PHE A 398 -3.00 30.16 3.55
CA PHE A 398 -2.71 29.01 4.37
C PHE A 398 -3.83 28.82 5.38
N GLN A 399 -4.35 27.61 5.44
CA GLN A 399 -5.29 27.20 6.48
C GLN A 399 -4.69 26.02 7.24
N GLU A 400 -4.71 26.10 8.56
CA GLU A 400 -4.27 25.02 9.40
C GLU A 400 -5.30 23.89 9.39
N LYS A 401 -4.82 22.66 9.19
CA LYS A 401 -5.61 21.43 9.25
C LYS A 401 -5.01 20.46 10.26
N ASP A 402 -5.78 19.44 10.63
CA ASP A 402 -5.26 18.34 11.43
C ASP A 402 -4.07 17.67 10.75
N MET A 403 -3.15 17.15 11.55
CA MET A 403 -1.96 16.45 11.05
C MET A 403 -2.35 15.29 10.13
N GLY A 404 -1.95 15.40 8.88
CA GLY A 404 -2.16 14.40 7.84
C GLY A 404 -0.84 13.87 7.26
N GLU A 405 -0.91 13.04 6.24
CA GLU A 405 0.27 12.49 5.56
C GLU A 405 1.12 13.56 4.86
N ASP A 406 0.53 14.70 4.55
CA ASP A 406 1.13 15.85 3.88
C ASP A 406 1.41 17.06 4.80
N GLY A 407 1.30 16.90 6.11
CA GLY A 407 1.55 17.96 7.09
C GLY A 407 0.28 18.56 7.68
N VAL A 408 0.37 19.83 8.09
CA VAL A 408 -0.70 20.59 8.76
C VAL A 408 -1.25 21.74 7.92
N ASP A 409 -0.73 21.98 6.71
CA ASP A 409 -1.11 23.10 5.87
C ASP A 409 -2.09 22.68 4.78
N ALA A 410 -3.17 23.42 4.63
CA ALA A 410 -3.98 23.46 3.40
C ALA A 410 -3.67 24.78 2.68
N VAL A 411 -3.36 24.70 1.38
CA VAL A 411 -2.86 25.84 0.60
C VAL A 411 -3.81 26.14 -0.55
N ALA A 412 -4.17 27.41 -0.71
CA ALA A 412 -4.97 27.88 -1.83
C ALA A 412 -4.29 29.08 -2.52
N PHE A 413 -4.21 29.05 -3.85
CA PHE A 413 -3.73 30.18 -4.66
C PHE A 413 -4.90 31.14 -4.93
N LEU A 414 -4.73 32.36 -4.45
CA LEU A 414 -5.74 33.42 -4.53
C LEU A 414 -5.25 34.52 -5.46
N MET A 415 -6.20 35.15 -6.15
CA MET A 415 -5.92 36.31 -7.01
C MET A 415 -7.00 37.38 -6.91
N SER A 416 -6.59 38.61 -7.25
CA SER A 416 -7.48 39.75 -7.44
C SER A 416 -7.12 40.42 -8.78
N ALA A 417 -8.10 40.63 -9.65
CA ALA A 417 -7.90 41.24 -10.96
C ALA A 417 -7.72 42.77 -10.86
N ASN A 418 -8.32 43.42 -9.87
CA ASN A 418 -8.31 44.87 -9.72
C ASN A 418 -7.85 45.32 -8.33
N VAL A 419 -7.27 46.51 -8.26
CA VAL A 419 -6.84 47.11 -7.00
C VAL A 419 -8.07 47.40 -6.13
N GLY A 420 -8.12 46.85 -4.92
CA GLY A 420 -9.22 47.03 -3.98
C GLY A 420 -10.29 45.94 -4.00
N GLU A 421 -10.22 44.98 -4.92
CA GLU A 421 -11.05 43.80 -4.88
C GLU A 421 -10.52 42.74 -3.91
N ALA A 422 -11.41 41.95 -3.35
CA ALA A 422 -11.06 40.83 -2.48
C ALA A 422 -10.31 39.75 -3.28
N LEU A 423 -9.33 39.13 -2.66
CA LEU A 423 -8.66 37.94 -3.19
C LEU A 423 -9.67 36.79 -3.30
N ARG A 424 -9.66 36.09 -4.42
CA ARG A 424 -10.53 34.94 -4.71
C ARG A 424 -9.71 33.79 -5.29
N PRO A 425 -10.16 32.54 -5.14
CA PRO A 425 -9.54 31.41 -5.80
C PRO A 425 -9.37 31.65 -7.31
N ILE A 426 -8.23 31.24 -7.85
CA ILE A 426 -7.86 31.46 -9.28
C ILE A 426 -8.97 30.98 -10.22
N GLN A 427 -9.65 29.89 -9.87
CA GLN A 427 -10.75 29.30 -10.66
C GLN A 427 -11.91 30.27 -10.89
N LYS A 428 -12.10 31.28 -10.03
CA LYS A 428 -13.22 32.24 -10.07
C LYS A 428 -12.88 33.53 -10.83
N ILE A 429 -11.75 33.58 -11.51
CA ILE A 429 -11.34 34.74 -12.29
C ILE A 429 -12.01 34.67 -13.68
N ALA A 430 -12.79 35.69 -14.03
CA ALA A 430 -13.83 35.61 -15.04
C ALA A 430 -13.38 35.84 -16.49
N SER A 431 -12.13 36.22 -16.78
CA SER A 431 -11.70 36.60 -18.14
C SER A 431 -10.73 35.56 -18.73
N GLY A 432 -11.13 34.91 -19.84
CA GLY A 432 -10.32 33.89 -20.50
C GLY A 432 -8.91 34.36 -20.88
N GLY A 433 -8.78 35.59 -21.41
CA GLY A 433 -7.45 36.13 -21.78
C GLY A 433 -6.58 36.53 -20.59
N GLU A 434 -7.19 36.96 -19.47
CA GLU A 434 -6.46 37.21 -18.23
C GLU A 434 -5.99 35.90 -17.59
N LEU A 435 -6.88 34.91 -17.55
CA LEU A 435 -6.55 33.58 -17.02
C LEU A 435 -5.38 32.95 -17.79
N SER A 436 -5.37 33.03 -19.13
CA SER A 436 -4.26 32.50 -19.95
C SER A 436 -2.92 33.15 -19.61
N ARG A 437 -2.87 34.46 -19.38
CA ARG A 437 -1.64 35.19 -18.99
C ARG A 437 -1.21 34.85 -17.57
N ILE A 438 -2.15 34.70 -16.64
CA ILE A 438 -1.90 34.24 -15.27
C ILE A 438 -1.31 32.84 -15.28
N MET A 439 -1.92 31.94 -16.04
CA MET A 439 -1.43 30.57 -16.19
C MET A 439 -0.02 30.53 -16.80
N LEU A 440 0.27 31.42 -17.74
CA LEU A 440 1.60 31.56 -18.30
C LEU A 440 2.62 32.05 -17.25
N ALA A 441 2.25 33.07 -16.46
CA ALA A 441 3.13 33.56 -15.38
C ALA A 441 3.45 32.48 -14.36
N LEU A 442 2.43 31.74 -13.89
CA LEU A 442 2.56 30.62 -12.99
C LEU A 442 3.45 29.53 -13.58
N LYS A 443 3.18 29.14 -14.82
CA LYS A 443 3.95 28.11 -15.53
C LYS A 443 5.41 28.50 -15.69
N ASN A 444 5.70 29.76 -16.07
CA ASN A 444 7.08 30.23 -16.20
C ASN A 444 7.85 30.13 -14.88
N VAL A 445 7.26 30.60 -13.77
CA VAL A 445 7.92 30.58 -12.45
C VAL A 445 8.14 29.14 -11.96
N LEU A 446 7.14 28.29 -12.13
CA LEU A 446 7.23 26.88 -11.71
C LEU A 446 8.18 26.08 -12.60
N ALA A 447 8.18 26.36 -13.91
CA ALA A 447 9.05 25.72 -14.88
C ALA A 447 10.54 26.03 -14.67
N GLU A 448 10.89 27.20 -14.13
CA GLU A 448 12.28 27.53 -13.78
C GLU A 448 12.89 26.57 -12.75
N GLN A 449 12.05 25.97 -11.92
CA GLN A 449 12.47 25.01 -10.91
C GLN A 449 12.51 23.55 -11.42
N ASP A 450 11.89 23.28 -12.58
CA ASP A 450 11.92 21.95 -13.18
C ASP A 450 13.34 21.57 -13.63
N SER A 451 13.82 20.40 -13.28
CA SER A 451 15.10 19.85 -13.72
C SER A 451 15.08 19.38 -15.19
N VAL A 452 13.94 19.46 -15.86
CA VAL A 452 13.72 18.91 -17.19
C VAL A 452 14.34 19.78 -18.27
N MET A 453 15.04 19.15 -19.19
CA MET A 453 15.80 19.86 -20.25
C MET A 453 14.94 20.30 -21.44
N THR A 454 13.77 19.69 -21.66
CA THR A 454 12.87 20.01 -22.78
C THR A 454 11.50 20.41 -22.28
N MET A 455 11.01 21.57 -22.68
CA MET A 455 9.70 22.10 -22.32
C MET A 455 8.85 22.34 -23.56
N VAL A 456 7.63 21.87 -23.53
CA VAL A 456 6.65 22.05 -24.61
C VAL A 456 5.56 22.98 -24.11
N PHE A 457 5.30 24.04 -24.86
CA PHE A 457 4.23 25.01 -24.58
C PHE A 457 3.16 24.93 -25.66
N ASP A 458 1.97 24.50 -25.27
CA ASP A 458 0.79 24.49 -26.13
C ASP A 458 -0.21 25.53 -25.64
N GLU A 459 -0.86 26.22 -26.59
CA GLU A 459 -1.87 27.28 -26.32
C GLU A 459 -1.38 28.44 -25.42
N VAL A 460 -0.05 28.67 -25.36
CA VAL A 460 0.54 29.74 -24.55
C VAL A 460 0.13 31.15 -25.05
N ASP A 461 -0.32 31.23 -26.28
CA ASP A 461 -0.73 32.42 -27.02
C ASP A 461 -2.25 32.64 -27.03
N THR A 462 -3.05 31.79 -26.37
CA THR A 462 -4.49 31.94 -26.30
C THR A 462 -4.88 33.20 -25.52
N GLY A 463 -5.62 34.11 -26.14
CA GLY A 463 -6.03 35.39 -25.54
C GLY A 463 -4.92 36.43 -25.38
N VAL A 464 -3.75 36.21 -25.99
CA VAL A 464 -2.60 37.10 -25.95
C VAL A 464 -2.45 37.83 -27.32
N SER A 465 -2.20 39.13 -27.32
CA SER A 465 -1.99 39.90 -28.55
C SER A 465 -1.06 41.09 -28.33
N GLY A 466 -0.56 41.68 -29.41
CA GLY A 466 0.21 42.89 -29.37
C GLY A 466 1.47 42.85 -28.48
N ARG A 467 1.58 43.79 -27.54
CA ARG A 467 2.76 43.88 -26.64
C ARG A 467 2.91 42.67 -25.74
N ALA A 468 1.79 42.09 -25.26
CA ALA A 468 1.85 40.90 -24.41
C ALA A 468 2.43 39.70 -25.18
N ALA A 469 2.07 39.52 -26.46
CA ALA A 469 2.65 38.48 -27.32
C ALA A 469 4.16 38.64 -27.48
N GLN A 470 4.62 39.86 -27.66
CA GLN A 470 6.06 40.16 -27.75
C GLN A 470 6.80 39.80 -26.45
N ARG A 471 6.22 40.15 -25.28
CA ARG A 471 6.81 39.80 -23.98
C ARG A 471 6.86 38.27 -23.72
N VAL A 472 5.81 37.56 -24.12
CA VAL A 472 5.81 36.09 -24.07
C VAL A 472 6.92 35.52 -24.93
N ALA A 473 7.05 35.99 -26.16
CA ALA A 473 8.06 35.55 -27.10
C ALA A 473 9.49 35.81 -26.57
N GLU A 474 9.75 36.99 -26.01
CA GLU A 474 11.03 37.35 -25.38
C GLU A 474 11.35 36.44 -24.19
N LYS A 475 10.35 36.06 -23.38
CA LYS A 475 10.55 35.15 -22.26
C LYS A 475 10.87 33.72 -22.69
N LEU A 476 10.14 33.18 -23.66
CA LEU A 476 10.46 31.88 -24.23
C LEU A 476 11.83 31.84 -24.87
N ALA A 477 12.22 32.92 -25.53
CA ALA A 477 13.58 33.09 -26.10
C ALA A 477 14.67 33.12 -25.00
N LYS A 478 14.42 33.78 -23.85
CA LYS A 478 15.33 33.71 -22.68
C LYS A 478 15.45 32.31 -22.11
N LEU A 479 14.31 31.65 -21.89
CA LEU A 479 14.25 30.28 -21.36
C LEU A 479 14.98 29.30 -22.28
N SER A 480 14.87 29.49 -23.59
CA SER A 480 15.51 28.65 -24.60
C SER A 480 17.04 28.68 -24.60
N ARG A 481 17.67 29.63 -23.90
CA ARG A 481 19.13 29.66 -23.73
C ARG A 481 19.67 28.55 -22.81
N THR A 482 18.89 28.17 -21.86
CA THR A 482 19.28 27.13 -20.88
C THR A 482 18.60 25.80 -21.13
N ARG A 483 17.47 25.79 -21.85
CA ARG A 483 16.62 24.61 -22.08
C ARG A 483 16.16 24.58 -23.54
N GLN A 484 15.72 23.43 -24.00
CA GLN A 484 15.03 23.31 -25.28
C GLN A 484 13.56 23.66 -25.06
N VAL A 485 13.02 24.57 -25.88
CA VAL A 485 11.65 25.03 -25.87
C VAL A 485 10.98 24.64 -27.17
N LEU A 486 9.85 23.96 -27.09
CA LEU A 486 8.94 23.69 -28.20
C LEU A 486 7.65 24.47 -27.95
N CYS A 487 7.18 25.24 -28.90
CA CYS A 487 5.97 26.04 -28.76
C CYS A 487 5.08 25.88 -29.99
N VAL A 488 3.83 25.49 -29.73
CA VAL A 488 2.77 25.55 -30.75
C VAL A 488 2.12 26.93 -30.68
N THR A 489 2.13 27.66 -31.80
CA THR A 489 1.67 29.05 -31.81
C THR A 489 0.95 29.43 -33.12
N HIS A 490 0.08 30.41 -33.02
CA HIS A 490 -0.52 31.11 -34.17
C HIS A 490 -0.07 32.58 -34.21
N LEU A 491 0.79 33.01 -33.27
CA LEU A 491 1.25 34.40 -33.20
C LEU A 491 2.58 34.62 -33.95
N PRO A 492 2.64 35.63 -34.84
CA PRO A 492 3.83 35.93 -35.61
C PRO A 492 5.03 36.33 -34.74
N GLN A 493 4.81 36.96 -33.57
CA GLN A 493 5.87 37.35 -32.63
C GLN A 493 6.59 36.13 -32.04
N LEU A 494 5.84 35.08 -31.66
CA LEU A 494 6.43 33.86 -31.13
C LEU A 494 7.19 33.09 -32.22
N ALA A 495 6.57 32.96 -33.40
CA ALA A 495 7.17 32.31 -34.55
C ALA A 495 8.49 33.00 -35.01
N ALA A 496 8.53 34.34 -34.96
CA ALA A 496 9.73 35.10 -35.30
C ALA A 496 10.90 34.84 -34.33
N MET A 497 10.61 34.67 -33.03
CA MET A 497 11.63 34.40 -31.99
C MET A 497 12.22 32.99 -32.04
N ALA A 498 11.61 32.06 -32.75
CA ALA A 498 12.12 30.70 -32.84
C ALA A 498 13.53 30.63 -33.47
N ASP A 499 14.35 29.68 -33.01
CA ASP A 499 15.60 29.31 -33.64
C ASP A 499 15.36 28.34 -34.81
N THR A 500 14.45 27.38 -34.60
CA THR A 500 13.94 26.47 -35.64
C THR A 500 12.42 26.64 -35.77
N HIS A 501 11.94 26.81 -37.00
CA HIS A 501 10.53 27.02 -37.26
C HIS A 501 9.97 25.92 -38.17
N PHE A 502 8.92 25.26 -37.75
CA PHE A 502 8.23 24.21 -38.49
C PHE A 502 6.86 24.71 -38.96
N GLY A 503 6.58 24.51 -40.26
CA GLY A 503 5.24 24.67 -40.82
C GLY A 503 4.48 23.32 -40.79
N VAL A 504 3.25 23.34 -40.29
CA VAL A 504 2.33 22.20 -40.32
C VAL A 504 1.31 22.46 -41.42
N GLU A 505 1.43 21.73 -42.52
CA GLU A 505 0.64 21.93 -43.74
C GLU A 505 -0.32 20.75 -43.96
N LYS A 506 -1.53 21.06 -44.42
CA LYS A 506 -2.49 20.06 -44.93
C LYS A 506 -2.28 19.88 -46.43
N GLY A 507 -2.15 18.64 -46.85
CA GLY A 507 -2.17 18.27 -48.26
C GLY A 507 -3.26 17.21 -48.51
N GLU A 508 -3.72 17.11 -49.74
CA GLU A 508 -4.56 16.02 -50.20
C GLU A 508 -3.73 15.10 -51.11
N GLU A 509 -3.67 13.83 -50.76
CA GLU A 509 -3.05 12.81 -51.60
C GLU A 509 -3.95 11.60 -51.68
N ASN A 510 -4.27 11.15 -52.91
CA ASN A 510 -5.20 10.05 -53.17
C ASN A 510 -6.61 10.17 -52.54
N GLY A 511 -7.14 11.42 -52.46
CA GLY A 511 -8.46 11.71 -51.87
C GLY A 511 -8.50 11.59 -50.33
N ARG A 512 -7.34 11.61 -49.69
CA ARG A 512 -7.20 11.63 -48.21
C ARG A 512 -6.38 12.84 -47.77
N THR A 513 -6.80 13.44 -46.67
CA THR A 513 -6.05 14.54 -46.04
C THR A 513 -4.83 13.99 -45.34
N LEU A 514 -3.68 14.54 -45.62
CA LEU A 514 -2.40 14.24 -45.02
C LEU A 514 -1.81 15.52 -44.39
N THR A 515 -1.21 15.37 -43.22
CA THR A 515 -0.45 16.46 -42.60
C THR A 515 1.03 16.19 -42.74
N LYS A 516 1.76 17.22 -43.23
CA LYS A 516 3.23 17.25 -43.32
C LYS A 516 3.77 18.28 -42.37
N VAL A 517 4.89 17.97 -41.73
CA VAL A 517 5.63 18.92 -40.86
C VAL A 517 6.95 19.18 -41.54
N VAL A 518 7.19 20.44 -41.90
CA VAL A 518 8.36 20.85 -42.69
C VAL A 518 9.13 21.93 -41.95
N ALA A 519 10.44 21.77 -41.84
CA ALA A 519 11.32 22.84 -41.35
C ALA A 519 11.39 23.97 -42.38
N LEU A 520 11.11 25.19 -41.92
CA LEU A 520 11.05 26.38 -42.77
C LEU A 520 12.43 27.05 -42.82
N ASP A 521 12.94 27.31 -44.05
CA ASP A 521 14.09 28.18 -44.27
C ASP A 521 13.73 29.67 -44.08
N ARG A 522 14.71 30.57 -44.17
CA ARG A 522 14.49 32.01 -43.97
C ARG A 522 13.36 32.60 -44.84
N ALA A 523 13.31 32.20 -46.11
CA ALA A 523 12.32 32.73 -47.06
C ALA A 523 10.89 32.18 -46.72
N ALA A 524 10.78 30.88 -46.43
CA ALA A 524 9.55 30.26 -46.03
C ALA A 524 9.04 30.80 -44.67
N ARG A 525 9.94 31.02 -43.70
CA ARG A 525 9.62 31.66 -42.40
C ARG A 525 9.02 33.07 -42.60
N ARG A 526 9.61 33.90 -43.47
CA ARG A 526 9.08 35.22 -43.79
C ARG A 526 7.65 35.13 -44.37
N GLY A 527 7.43 34.18 -45.28
CA GLY A 527 6.13 33.93 -45.87
C GLY A 527 5.11 33.51 -44.82
N GLU A 528 5.46 32.56 -43.97
CA GLU A 528 4.57 32.03 -42.90
C GLU A 528 4.25 33.10 -41.84
N ILE A 529 5.23 33.89 -41.39
CA ILE A 529 5.00 35.02 -40.47
C ILE A 529 4.07 36.07 -41.07
N ALA A 530 4.25 36.38 -42.36
CA ALA A 530 3.35 37.28 -43.07
C ALA A 530 1.92 36.69 -43.18
N ARG A 531 1.78 35.40 -43.46
CA ARG A 531 0.50 34.67 -43.46
C ARG A 531 -0.18 34.71 -42.08
N LEU A 532 0.52 34.48 -41.00
CA LEU A 532 0.00 34.59 -39.63
C LEU A 532 -0.46 36.01 -39.28
N SER A 533 0.13 37.04 -39.92
CA SER A 533 -0.25 38.46 -39.70
C SER A 533 -1.46 38.92 -40.51
N GLY A 534 -1.66 38.37 -41.71
CA GLY A 534 -2.63 38.92 -42.67
C GLY A 534 -3.44 37.91 -43.45
N GLY A 535 -3.32 36.63 -43.21
CA GLY A 535 -4.04 35.57 -43.92
C GLY A 535 -3.28 35.02 -45.14
N ASP A 536 -3.93 34.17 -45.95
CA ASP A 536 -3.28 33.28 -46.94
C ASP A 536 -2.67 34.01 -48.16
N HIS A 537 -2.99 35.29 -48.36
CA HIS A 537 -2.42 36.10 -49.44
C HIS A 537 -1.73 37.34 -48.87
N PRO A 538 -0.54 37.22 -48.29
CA PRO A 538 0.13 38.36 -47.69
C PRO A 538 0.56 39.37 -48.73
N SER A 539 0.27 40.66 -48.47
CA SER A 539 0.75 41.78 -49.30
C SER A 539 2.26 41.97 -49.14
N GLU A 540 2.87 42.74 -50.06
CA GLU A 540 4.29 43.09 -49.99
C GLU A 540 4.64 43.83 -48.67
N THR A 541 3.74 44.66 -48.18
CA THR A 541 3.87 45.34 -46.87
C THR A 541 3.90 44.36 -45.71
N MET A 542 3.09 43.31 -45.76
CA MET A 542 3.12 42.26 -44.72
C MET A 542 4.40 41.44 -44.75
N LEU A 543 4.92 41.15 -45.93
CA LEU A 543 6.23 40.50 -46.09
C LEU A 543 7.38 41.35 -45.53
N LEU A 544 7.33 42.70 -45.73
CA LEU A 544 8.30 43.60 -45.09
C LEU A 544 8.15 43.63 -43.56
N GLY A 545 6.94 43.70 -43.05
CA GLY A 545 6.71 43.63 -41.61
C GLY A 545 7.13 42.31 -40.98
N ALA A 546 7.01 41.18 -41.69
CA ALA A 546 7.50 39.89 -41.25
C ALA A 546 9.05 39.86 -41.17
N GLU A 547 9.71 40.51 -42.16
CA GLU A 547 11.18 40.64 -42.14
C GLU A 547 11.66 41.53 -40.99
N GLU A 548 10.96 42.63 -40.69
CA GLU A 548 11.24 43.49 -39.53
C GLU A 548 11.12 42.72 -38.22
N LEU A 549 10.08 41.88 -38.07
CA LEU A 549 9.91 41.03 -36.89
C LEU A 549 11.04 40.01 -36.73
N LEU A 550 11.48 39.39 -37.82
CA LEU A 550 12.62 38.46 -37.81
C LEU A 550 13.92 39.16 -37.41
N CYS A 551 14.21 40.34 -37.99
CA CYS A 551 15.40 41.13 -37.65
C CYS A 551 15.37 41.61 -36.18
N ALA A 552 14.21 42.05 -35.68
CA ALA A 552 14.05 42.46 -34.30
C ALA A 552 14.27 41.27 -33.33
N ALA A 553 13.78 40.08 -33.67
CA ALA A 553 13.97 38.87 -32.90
C ALA A 553 15.43 38.42 -32.85
N GLU A 554 16.15 38.51 -33.98
CA GLU A 554 17.58 38.21 -34.05
C GLU A 554 18.41 39.20 -33.20
N ASN A 555 18.10 40.50 -33.30
CA ASN A 555 18.77 41.53 -32.50
C ASN A 555 18.55 41.28 -30.99
N PHE A 556 17.33 40.97 -30.60
CA PHE A 556 17.01 40.64 -29.20
C PHE A 556 17.79 39.41 -28.72
N LYS A 557 17.81 38.33 -29.51
CA LYS A 557 18.56 37.11 -29.17
C LYS A 557 20.05 37.33 -29.06
N ASN A 558 20.64 38.18 -29.92
CA ASN A 558 22.06 38.55 -29.88
C ASN A 558 22.42 39.34 -28.61
N GLN A 559 21.46 40.07 -28.01
CA GLN A 559 21.67 40.74 -26.71
C GLN A 559 21.62 39.80 -25.52
N LEU A 560 21.11 38.60 -25.70
CA LEU A 560 21.06 37.57 -24.66
C LEU A 560 22.30 36.66 -24.61
N LEU A 561 23.17 36.76 -25.62
CA LEU A 561 24.48 36.10 -25.71
C LEU A 561 25.52 36.88 -24.93
#